data_fde8b95d4fef2c22c4eef58ab388752b
#
_entry.id   fde8b95d4fef2c22c4eef58ab388752b
#
_cell.length_a   1.000
_cell.length_b   1.000
_cell.length_c   1.000
_cell.angle_alpha   90.00
_cell.angle_beta   90.00
_cell.angle_gamma   90.00
#
_symmetry.space_group_name_H-M   'P 1'
#
loop_
_entity.id
_entity.type
_entity.pdbx_description
1 polymer ?
#
loop_
_entity_poly.entity_id
_entity_poly.type
_entity_poly.pdbx_seq_one_letter_code
_entity_poly.pdbx_strand_id
1 'polypeptide(L)'
;MIGDRDARHLSVRDWTTLRRETLAYLPQDMGLFPSLTAIENVRLKNRLTNHKTEEEIMEMLDTVGVGHLADRPAGKLSIGQQQRVALVRTLCQPFSILLLDEPVSHLDSEANLSISSLVDREAAEKNATVIATSVGNDLMLDGCRQLSL
;
A
#
# COMPACT_ATOMS: atom_id res chain seq x y z
N MET A 1 -0.14 19.83 9.76
CA MET A 1 -1.54 19.97 9.30
C MET A 1 -1.87 18.79 8.40
N ILE A 2 -3.05 18.20 8.54
CA ILE A 2 -3.57 17.19 7.60
C ILE A 2 -4.86 17.79 7.05
N GLY A 3 -4.84 18.25 5.79
CA GLY A 3 -5.84 19.19 5.29
C GLY A 3 -5.87 20.45 6.15
N ASP A 4 -7.07 20.88 6.56
CA ASP A 4 -7.26 22.06 7.40
C ASP A 4 -7.17 21.76 8.91
N ARG A 5 -6.85 20.53 9.31
CA ARG A 5 -6.82 20.10 10.71
C ARG A 5 -5.40 20.07 11.27
N ASP A 6 -5.22 20.61 12.48
CA ASP A 6 -3.96 20.47 13.22
C ASP A 6 -3.89 19.07 13.86
N ALA A 7 -2.92 18.27 13.40
CA ALA A 7 -2.73 16.88 13.85
C ALA A 7 -2.54 16.77 15.39
N ARG A 8 -2.05 17.82 16.05
CA ARG A 8 -1.82 17.83 17.50
C ARG A 8 -3.11 17.83 18.33
N HIS A 9 -4.23 18.24 17.73
CA HIS A 9 -5.52 18.40 18.41
C HIS A 9 -6.56 17.35 17.97
N LEU A 10 -6.15 16.34 17.20
CA LEU A 10 -7.05 15.28 16.74
C LEU A 10 -7.36 14.31 17.87
N SER A 11 -8.65 14.01 18.04
CA SER A 11 -9.11 12.95 18.94
C SER A 11 -8.78 11.55 18.36
N VAL A 12 -8.88 10.51 19.19
CA VAL A 12 -8.74 9.11 18.73
C VAL A 12 -9.73 8.77 17.62
N ARG A 13 -10.95 9.31 17.69
CA ARG A 13 -11.99 9.12 16.67
C ARG A 13 -11.60 9.78 15.35
N ASP A 14 -11.04 10.98 15.40
CA ASP A 14 -10.55 11.69 14.20
C ASP A 14 -9.41 10.90 13.53
N TRP A 15 -8.44 10.41 14.31
CA TRP A 15 -7.37 9.56 13.82
C TRP A 15 -7.88 8.26 13.18
N THR A 16 -8.90 7.64 13.78
CA THR A 16 -9.51 6.43 13.21
C THR A 16 -10.14 6.71 11.86
N THR A 17 -10.87 7.82 11.73
CA THR A 17 -11.48 8.26 10.47
C THR A 17 -10.42 8.57 9.41
N LEU A 18 -9.39 9.34 9.78
CA LEU A 18 -8.28 9.67 8.87
C LEU A 18 -7.58 8.43 8.33
N ARG A 19 -7.27 7.46 9.19
CA ARG A 19 -6.61 6.21 8.80
C ARG A 19 -7.48 5.29 7.94
N ARG A 20 -8.79 5.46 8.01
CA ARG A 20 -9.73 4.69 7.20
C ARG A 20 -10.01 5.32 5.84
N GLU A 21 -10.03 6.65 5.74
CA GLU A 21 -10.60 7.36 4.59
C GLU A 21 -9.62 8.32 3.88
N THR A 22 -8.53 8.69 4.54
CA THR A 22 -7.65 9.76 4.04
C THR A 22 -6.19 9.35 3.95
N LEU A 23 -5.71 8.59 4.93
CA LEU A 23 -4.30 8.26 5.09
C LEU A 23 -4.09 6.76 4.94
N ALA A 24 -3.52 6.32 3.82
CA ALA A 24 -3.02 4.96 3.66
C ALA A 24 -1.55 4.90 4.08
N TYR A 25 -1.17 3.83 4.78
CA TYR A 25 0.20 3.65 5.26
C TYR A 25 0.66 2.21 5.10
N LEU A 26 1.79 2.05 4.42
CA LEU A 26 2.54 0.80 4.35
C LEU A 26 3.75 0.91 5.30
N PRO A 27 3.76 0.21 6.43
CA PRO A 27 4.91 0.16 7.33
C PRO A 27 5.98 -0.79 6.80
N GLN A 28 7.23 -0.58 7.21
CA GLN A 28 8.38 -1.41 6.83
C GLN A 28 8.19 -2.89 7.20
N ASP A 29 7.54 -3.19 8.32
CA ASP A 29 7.26 -4.55 8.78
C ASP A 29 6.09 -5.23 8.05
N MET A 30 5.51 -4.54 7.05
CA MET A 30 4.37 -4.99 6.24
C MET A 30 3.09 -5.27 7.03
N GLY A 31 3.15 -5.64 8.30
CA GLY A 31 2.02 -5.92 9.19
C GLY A 31 1.02 -6.96 8.67
N LEU A 32 1.48 -7.95 7.88
CA LEU A 32 0.63 -9.06 7.42
C LEU A 32 0.34 -10.06 8.55
N PHE A 33 -0.81 -10.71 8.47
CA PHE A 33 -1.17 -11.84 9.33
C PHE A 33 -0.65 -13.14 8.68
N PRO A 34 0.38 -13.80 9.24
CA PRO A 34 1.04 -14.94 8.58
C PRO A 34 0.15 -16.16 8.35
N SER A 35 -0.87 -16.33 9.22
CA SER A 35 -1.82 -17.45 9.16
C SER A 35 -2.92 -17.27 8.12
N LEU A 36 -3.17 -16.02 7.70
CA LEU A 36 -4.16 -15.71 6.65
C LEU A 36 -3.51 -15.82 5.27
N THR A 37 -4.31 -16.15 4.27
CA THR A 37 -3.87 -16.14 2.88
C THR A 37 -3.54 -14.71 2.40
N ALA A 38 -2.87 -14.60 1.24
CA ALA A 38 -2.57 -13.31 0.65
C ALA A 38 -3.86 -12.49 0.42
N ILE A 39 -4.86 -13.09 -0.21
CA ILE A 39 -6.13 -12.41 -0.48
C ILE A 39 -6.93 -12.09 0.78
N GLU A 40 -6.91 -12.94 1.80
CA GLU A 40 -7.55 -12.67 3.10
C GLU A 40 -6.93 -11.46 3.80
N ASN A 41 -5.60 -11.31 3.74
CA ASN A 41 -4.91 -10.12 4.25
C ASN A 41 -5.38 -8.84 3.55
N VAL A 42 -5.56 -8.87 2.23
CA VAL A 42 -6.07 -7.72 1.46
C VAL A 42 -7.53 -7.43 1.82
N ARG A 43 -8.37 -8.46 1.85
CA ARG A 43 -9.80 -8.35 2.20
C ARG A 43 -10.05 -7.75 3.58
N LEU A 44 -9.19 -8.03 4.57
CA LEU A 44 -9.31 -7.43 5.90
C LEU A 44 -9.33 -5.90 5.85
N LYS A 45 -8.48 -5.31 5.04
CA LYS A 45 -8.41 -3.86 4.88
C LYS A 45 -9.60 -3.34 4.07
N ASN A 46 -9.90 -3.99 2.96
CA ASN A 46 -10.99 -3.60 2.07
C ASN A 46 -12.36 -3.61 2.76
N ARG A 47 -12.62 -4.57 3.65
CA ARG A 47 -13.88 -4.67 4.42
C ARG A 47 -14.21 -3.44 5.28
N LEU A 48 -13.22 -2.62 5.61
CA LEU A 48 -13.45 -1.40 6.40
C LEU A 48 -14.18 -0.31 5.61
N THR A 49 -14.08 -0.34 4.28
CA THR A 49 -14.60 0.72 3.41
C THR A 49 -15.32 0.21 2.16
N ASN A 50 -15.19 -1.08 1.83
CA ASN A 50 -15.64 -1.69 0.56
C ASN A 50 -15.16 -0.87 -0.66
N HIS A 51 -13.90 -0.46 -0.64
CA HIS A 51 -13.35 0.48 -1.61
C HIS A 51 -13.09 -0.14 -2.98
N LYS A 52 -12.70 -1.42 -3.01
CA LYS A 52 -12.38 -2.19 -4.22
C LYS A 52 -13.29 -3.41 -4.34
N THR A 53 -13.63 -3.79 -5.57
CA THR A 53 -14.31 -5.06 -5.86
C THR A 53 -13.33 -6.25 -5.77
N GLU A 54 -13.84 -7.47 -5.74
CA GLU A 54 -12.99 -8.67 -5.75
C GLU A 54 -12.18 -8.78 -7.05
N GLU A 55 -12.76 -8.39 -8.18
CA GLU A 55 -12.09 -8.37 -9.48
C GLU A 55 -10.93 -7.37 -9.49
N GLU A 56 -11.14 -6.15 -8.97
CA GLU A 56 -10.08 -5.15 -8.85
C GLU A 56 -8.95 -5.61 -7.92
N ILE A 57 -9.29 -6.28 -6.80
CA ILE A 57 -8.28 -6.84 -5.87
C ILE A 57 -7.43 -7.89 -6.59
N MET A 58 -8.06 -8.80 -7.34
CA MET A 58 -7.33 -9.83 -8.08
C MET A 58 -6.47 -9.22 -9.19
N GLU A 59 -6.99 -8.25 -9.93
CA GLU A 59 -6.22 -7.52 -10.94
C GLU A 59 -4.98 -6.84 -10.35
N MET A 60 -5.11 -6.21 -9.17
CA MET A 60 -3.98 -5.60 -8.49
C MET A 60 -2.94 -6.63 -8.07
N LEU A 61 -3.36 -7.80 -7.53
CA LEU A 61 -2.48 -8.91 -7.17
C LEU A 61 -1.77 -9.49 -8.41
N ASP A 62 -2.47 -9.61 -9.54
CA ASP A 62 -1.90 -10.06 -10.80
C ASP A 62 -0.90 -9.03 -11.35
N THR A 63 -1.22 -7.74 -11.30
CA THR A 63 -0.35 -6.64 -11.74
C THR A 63 1.01 -6.69 -11.03
N VAL A 64 1.03 -6.98 -9.73
CA VAL A 64 2.28 -7.11 -8.97
C VAL A 64 2.84 -8.54 -8.96
N GLY A 65 2.29 -9.45 -9.77
CA GLY A 65 2.81 -10.79 -10.02
C GLY A 65 2.63 -11.78 -8.87
N VAL A 66 1.64 -11.58 -7.98
CA VAL A 66 1.34 -12.50 -6.87
C VAL A 66 -0.08 -13.06 -6.87
N GLY A 67 -0.88 -12.82 -7.93
CA GLY A 67 -2.25 -13.30 -8.03
C GLY A 67 -2.37 -14.83 -7.95
N HIS A 68 -1.44 -15.56 -8.59
CA HIS A 68 -1.35 -17.03 -8.50
C HIS A 68 -1.05 -17.57 -7.08
N LEU A 69 -0.72 -16.70 -6.13
CA LEU A 69 -0.44 -17.01 -4.73
C LEU A 69 -1.57 -16.53 -3.80
N ALA A 70 -2.69 -16.05 -4.35
CA ALA A 70 -3.79 -15.44 -3.59
C ALA A 70 -4.26 -16.29 -2.41
N ASP A 71 -4.37 -17.61 -2.60
CA ASP A 71 -4.83 -18.57 -1.57
C ASP A 71 -3.69 -19.12 -0.71
N ARG A 72 -2.44 -18.67 -0.91
CA ARG A 72 -1.31 -19.13 -0.11
C ARG A 72 -1.19 -18.34 1.19
N PRO A 73 -0.99 -19.00 2.34
CA PRO A 73 -0.73 -18.31 3.62
C PRO A 73 0.43 -17.32 3.51
N ALA A 74 0.24 -16.09 4.00
CA ALA A 74 1.24 -15.04 3.89
C ALA A 74 2.59 -15.42 4.53
N GLY A 75 2.58 -16.19 5.62
CA GLY A 75 3.81 -16.67 6.25
C GLY A 75 4.63 -17.68 5.43
N LYS A 76 4.07 -18.19 4.30
CA LYS A 76 4.77 -19.07 3.36
C LYS A 76 5.23 -18.36 2.08
N LEU A 77 5.02 -17.07 1.99
CA LEU A 77 5.49 -16.22 0.90
C LEU A 77 6.93 -15.76 1.17
N SER A 78 7.70 -15.51 0.11
CA SER A 78 8.98 -14.81 0.25
C SER A 78 8.76 -13.37 0.74
N ILE A 79 9.79 -12.73 1.28
CA ILE A 79 9.70 -11.34 1.78
C ILE A 79 9.22 -10.41 0.66
N GLY A 80 9.76 -10.50 -0.56
CA GLY A 80 9.32 -9.70 -1.69
C GLY A 80 7.87 -9.99 -2.13
N GLN A 81 7.39 -11.23 -2.00
CA GLN A 81 5.98 -11.56 -2.23
C GLN A 81 5.08 -10.97 -1.14
N GLN A 82 5.49 -11.05 0.12
CA GLN A 82 4.79 -10.43 1.24
C GLN A 82 4.70 -8.91 1.06
N GLN A 83 5.79 -8.27 0.63
CA GLN A 83 5.84 -6.83 0.38
C GLN A 83 4.82 -6.41 -0.69
N ARG A 84 4.72 -7.16 -1.78
CA ARG A 84 3.74 -6.92 -2.85
C ARG A 84 2.29 -7.08 -2.37
N VAL A 85 2.00 -8.12 -1.57
CA VAL A 85 0.69 -8.31 -0.96
C VAL A 85 0.35 -7.17 0.02
N ALA A 86 1.30 -6.74 0.84
CA ALA A 86 1.10 -5.66 1.80
C ALA A 86 0.83 -4.31 1.11
N LEU A 87 1.49 -4.05 -0.04
CA LEU A 87 1.20 -2.88 -0.85
C LEU A 87 -0.24 -2.93 -1.39
N VAL A 88 -0.64 -4.02 -2.04
CA VAL A 88 -2.02 -4.17 -2.55
C VAL A 88 -3.03 -3.96 -1.43
N ARG A 89 -2.80 -4.57 -0.25
CA ARG A 89 -3.64 -4.33 0.93
C ARG A 89 -3.73 -2.85 1.31
N THR A 90 -2.62 -2.12 1.26
CA THR A 90 -2.58 -0.70 1.61
C THR A 90 -3.39 0.15 0.64
N LEU A 91 -3.40 -0.20 -0.65
CA LEU A 91 -4.14 0.50 -1.69
C LEU A 91 -5.65 0.20 -1.69
N CYS A 92 -6.10 -0.88 -0.99
CA CYS A 92 -7.51 -1.27 -0.89
C CYS A 92 -8.31 -0.44 0.13
N GLN A 93 -8.05 0.85 0.21
CA GLN A 93 -8.84 1.83 0.97
C GLN A 93 -8.87 3.17 0.23
N PRO A 94 -9.82 4.06 0.53
CA PRO A 94 -9.74 5.45 0.08
C PRO A 94 -8.51 6.13 0.69
N PHE A 95 -7.84 6.99 -0.07
CA PHE A 95 -6.77 7.85 0.44
C PHE A 95 -6.58 9.09 -0.42
N SER A 96 -6.16 10.18 0.20
CA SER A 96 -5.60 11.36 -0.46
C SER A 96 -4.13 11.57 -0.10
N ILE A 97 -3.63 10.80 0.89
CA ILE A 97 -2.21 10.74 1.28
C ILE A 97 -1.82 9.28 1.41
N LEU A 98 -0.79 8.87 0.68
CA LEU A 98 -0.20 7.54 0.74
C LEU A 98 1.22 7.63 1.29
N LEU A 99 1.46 6.99 2.44
CA LEU A 99 2.78 6.88 3.05
C LEU A 99 3.32 5.48 2.83
N LEU A 100 4.52 5.37 2.27
CA LEU A 100 5.19 4.12 1.97
C LEU A 100 6.57 4.11 2.63
N ASP A 101 6.78 3.17 3.54
CA ASP A 101 8.05 3.02 4.25
C ASP A 101 8.80 1.82 3.70
N GLU A 102 9.91 2.06 2.99
CA GLU A 102 10.72 1.06 2.30
C GLU A 102 9.92 0.11 1.37
N PRO A 103 9.07 0.64 0.47
CA PRO A 103 8.08 -0.18 -0.26
C PRO A 103 8.68 -1.19 -1.24
N VAL A 104 9.96 -1.03 -1.63
CA VAL A 104 10.64 -1.83 -2.66
C VAL A 104 12.00 -2.40 -2.22
N SER A 105 12.32 -2.35 -0.93
CA SER A 105 13.62 -2.75 -0.39
C SER A 105 14.03 -4.20 -0.69
N HIS A 106 13.07 -5.11 -0.91
CA HIS A 106 13.31 -6.53 -1.15
C HIS A 106 12.89 -6.98 -2.56
N LEU A 107 12.80 -6.05 -3.50
CA LEU A 107 12.32 -6.31 -4.86
C LEU A 107 13.44 -6.14 -5.88
N ASP A 108 13.37 -6.95 -6.93
CA ASP A 108 14.13 -6.74 -8.15
C ASP A 108 13.54 -5.58 -9.00
N SER A 109 14.24 -5.20 -10.06
CA SER A 109 13.86 -4.07 -10.89
C SER A 109 12.52 -4.26 -11.60
N GLU A 110 12.16 -5.49 -12.00
CA GLU A 110 10.90 -5.79 -12.67
C GLU A 110 9.71 -5.65 -11.71
N ALA A 111 9.83 -6.22 -10.52
CA ALA A 111 8.81 -6.08 -9.48
C ALA A 111 8.67 -4.63 -9.00
N ASN A 112 9.79 -3.87 -8.92
CA ASN A 112 9.76 -2.44 -8.59
C ASN A 112 8.97 -1.65 -9.64
N LEU A 113 9.20 -1.88 -10.94
CA LEU A 113 8.44 -1.22 -12.02
C LEU A 113 6.95 -1.50 -11.93
N SER A 114 6.57 -2.76 -11.70
CA SER A 114 5.15 -3.15 -11.57
C SER A 114 4.48 -2.46 -10.39
N ILE A 115 5.15 -2.38 -9.26
CA ILE A 115 4.67 -1.68 -8.06
C ILE A 115 4.58 -0.18 -8.30
N SER A 116 5.61 0.43 -8.89
CA SER A 116 5.63 1.87 -9.16
C SER A 116 4.47 2.26 -10.07
N SER A 117 4.25 1.51 -11.16
CA SER A 117 3.12 1.71 -12.06
C SER A 117 1.76 1.58 -11.37
N LEU A 118 1.60 0.59 -10.48
CA LEU A 118 0.36 0.43 -9.71
C LEU A 118 0.14 1.60 -8.76
N VAL A 119 1.18 2.06 -8.07
CA VAL A 119 1.10 3.21 -7.15
C VAL A 119 0.75 4.49 -7.90
N ASP A 120 1.41 4.76 -9.04
CA ASP A 120 1.13 5.93 -9.87
C ASP A 120 -0.32 5.96 -10.37
N ARG A 121 -0.82 4.81 -10.87
CA ARG A 121 -2.21 4.67 -11.31
C ARG A 121 -3.19 4.98 -10.18
N GLU A 122 -3.04 4.32 -9.04
CA GLU A 122 -3.96 4.47 -7.90
C GLU A 122 -3.89 5.88 -7.29
N ALA A 123 -2.71 6.50 -7.26
CA ALA A 123 -2.55 7.87 -6.79
C ALA A 123 -3.16 8.89 -7.76
N ALA A 124 -2.97 8.71 -9.07
CA ALA A 124 -3.54 9.58 -10.09
C ALA A 124 -5.09 9.53 -10.08
N GLU A 125 -5.67 8.33 -10.02
CA GLU A 125 -7.13 8.15 -9.95
C GLU A 125 -7.76 8.89 -8.76
N LYS A 126 -7.05 8.96 -7.63
CA LYS A 126 -7.52 9.57 -6.38
C LYS A 126 -7.05 11.01 -6.20
N ASN A 127 -6.25 11.54 -7.14
CA ASN A 127 -5.54 12.83 -6.99
C ASN A 127 -4.79 12.89 -5.63
N ALA A 128 -4.11 11.81 -5.28
CA ALA A 128 -3.48 11.62 -3.98
C ALA A 128 -2.00 12.05 -4.01
N THR A 129 -1.50 12.48 -2.85
CA THR A 129 -0.07 12.71 -2.63
C THR A 129 0.60 11.42 -2.13
N VAL A 130 1.71 11.03 -2.77
CA VAL A 130 2.54 9.90 -2.34
C VAL A 130 3.79 10.43 -1.64
N ILE A 131 4.11 9.87 -0.48
CA ILE A 131 5.35 10.11 0.26
C ILE A 131 5.99 8.75 0.51
N ALA A 132 7.15 8.49 -0.07
CA ALA A 132 7.89 7.24 0.12
C ALA A 132 9.26 7.54 0.74
N THR A 133 9.67 6.68 1.68
CA THR A 133 11.04 6.61 2.19
C THR A 133 11.76 5.43 1.56
N SER A 134 13.05 5.57 1.29
CA SER A 134 13.87 4.48 0.76
C SER A 134 15.32 4.60 1.19
N VAL A 135 16.00 3.45 1.30
CA VAL A 135 17.44 3.35 1.48
C VAL A 135 17.98 2.43 0.39
N GLY A 136 18.55 3.03 -0.65
CA GLY A 136 19.30 2.34 -1.71
C GLY A 136 18.47 1.82 -2.90
N ASN A 137 17.18 1.51 -2.75
CA ASN A 137 16.30 1.11 -3.85
C ASN A 137 15.05 1.99 -3.85
N ASP A 138 14.97 2.93 -4.79
CA ASP A 138 13.91 3.93 -4.85
C ASP A 138 12.71 3.43 -5.62
N LEU A 139 11.51 3.81 -5.19
CA LEU A 139 10.29 3.66 -5.94
C LEU A 139 10.34 4.55 -7.19
N MET A 140 10.06 3.99 -8.37
CA MET A 140 10.17 4.67 -9.66
C MET A 140 8.87 5.40 -10.01
N LEU A 141 8.57 6.49 -9.29
CA LEU A 141 7.35 7.28 -9.50
C LEU A 141 7.57 8.38 -10.53
N ASP A 142 6.57 8.63 -11.37
CA ASP A 142 6.59 9.72 -12.34
C ASP A 142 6.49 11.09 -11.64
N GLY A 143 7.36 12.03 -12.04
CA GLY A 143 7.32 13.41 -11.54
C GLY A 143 7.62 13.60 -10.06
N CYS A 144 8.24 12.62 -9.40
CA CYS A 144 8.57 12.72 -7.98
C CYS A 144 9.68 13.76 -7.70
N ARG A 145 9.62 14.36 -6.51
CA ARG A 145 10.69 15.21 -5.95
C ARG A 145 11.44 14.43 -4.89
N GLN A 146 12.72 14.20 -5.11
CA GLN A 146 13.60 13.57 -4.11
C GLN A 146 14.10 14.60 -3.10
N LEU A 147 14.12 14.21 -1.83
CA LEU A 147 14.70 14.96 -0.72
C LEU A 147 15.69 14.03 -0.01
N SER A 148 16.95 14.44 0.06
CA SER A 148 17.97 13.74 0.88
C SER A 148 17.94 14.30 2.30
N LEU A 149 17.89 13.42 3.29
CA LEU A 149 17.96 13.75 4.71
C LEU A 149 19.38 13.50 5.23
#